data_28b3d224248e8b2dc1315f00d9430e93
#
_entry.id   28b3d224248e8b2dc1315f00d9430e93
#
_cell.length_a   1.000
_cell.length_b   1.000
_cell.length_c   1.000
_cell.angle_alpha   90.00
_cell.angle_beta   90.00
_cell.angle_gamma   90.00
#
_symmetry.space_group_name_H-M   'P 1'
#
loop_
_entity.id
_entity.type
_entity.pdbx_description
1 polymer ?
#
loop_
_entity_poly.entity_id
_entity_poly.type
_entity_poly.pdbx_seq_one_letter_code
_entity_poly.pdbx_strand_id
1 'polypeptide(L)'
;GEPQKIEGTAKKKSKSLVAIEELKPLFTLRYSATHKQLYNQIYKLDSYAAYQKDLVKKIVVKTVYGVIPKDYPYVRYLAFTSDLKAKIEIFSQDQGGTIRFKTFNVSGGASLEELSGGLSQYKDYRIAEEPHKLKPLSVATKEGFFGLELGHSNHEIEKNEAVRIQIRLAIQNHFTKQLNIIRSGRKIKALTLFFIDAVDKVRDDSAPDGRGEYLRIFDEEYKKYVTTHTHELEMNKEYFPDYMNVQAVREGYFARDKKNNAVDVEGWDSSVDDSDVKLKAKSQEDIDRGISLILEKKDELISFKEPLAFIFSHSALREGWDNPNVFTLCTLKAGGGCFF
;
A
#
# COMPACT_ATOMS: atom_id res chain seq x y z
N GLY A 1 -18.44 -7.71 -16.23
CA GLY A 1 -18.63 -8.77 -15.25
C GLY A 1 -17.34 -9.55 -15.01
N GLU A 2 -17.22 -10.21 -13.89
CA GLU A 2 -16.09 -11.06 -13.55
C GLU A 2 -16.44 -12.52 -13.89
N PRO A 3 -15.99 -13.07 -15.04
CA PRO A 3 -16.33 -14.43 -15.45
C PRO A 3 -15.97 -15.48 -14.41
N GLN A 4 -14.89 -15.28 -13.65
CA GLN A 4 -14.46 -16.20 -12.61
C GLN A 4 -15.48 -16.37 -11.48
N LYS A 5 -16.30 -15.35 -11.20
CA LYS A 5 -17.41 -15.43 -10.23
C LYS A 5 -18.62 -16.16 -10.83
N ILE A 6 -18.79 -16.05 -12.16
CA ILE A 6 -19.90 -16.69 -12.90
C ILE A 6 -19.63 -18.16 -13.20
N GLU A 7 -18.38 -18.51 -13.56
CA GLU A 7 -18.03 -19.86 -14.02
C GLU A 7 -18.02 -20.93 -12.92
N GLY A 8 -17.75 -20.55 -11.67
CA GLY A 8 -17.58 -21.48 -10.56
C GLY A 8 -16.18 -22.12 -10.55
N THR A 9 -16.08 -23.38 -10.15
CA THR A 9 -14.82 -24.14 -10.11
C THR A 9 -14.80 -25.25 -11.14
N ALA A 10 -13.62 -25.82 -11.44
CA ALA A 10 -13.48 -26.95 -12.35
C ALA A 10 -14.34 -28.17 -11.96
N LYS A 11 -14.71 -28.30 -10.67
CA LYS A 11 -15.53 -29.41 -10.14
C LYS A 11 -17.01 -29.07 -9.99
N LYS A 12 -17.38 -27.77 -9.96
CA LYS A 12 -18.77 -27.37 -9.71
C LYS A 12 -19.08 -26.05 -10.41
N LYS A 13 -20.06 -26.07 -11.32
CA LYS A 13 -20.59 -24.88 -11.97
C LYS A 13 -21.28 -23.97 -10.93
N SER A 14 -21.15 -22.65 -11.09
CA SER A 14 -21.88 -21.71 -10.25
C SER A 14 -23.39 -21.73 -10.57
N LYS A 15 -24.23 -21.30 -9.62
CA LYS A 15 -25.67 -21.14 -9.85
C LYS A 15 -25.96 -20.17 -11.02
N SER A 16 -25.16 -19.12 -11.15
CA SER A 16 -25.30 -18.13 -12.24
C SER A 16 -24.99 -18.75 -13.61
N LEU A 17 -24.00 -19.62 -13.72
CA LEU A 17 -23.69 -20.30 -14.97
C LEU A 17 -24.81 -21.26 -15.35
N VAL A 18 -25.33 -22.03 -14.39
CA VAL A 18 -26.45 -22.95 -14.60
C VAL A 18 -27.68 -22.18 -15.10
N ALA A 19 -28.04 -21.06 -14.46
CA ALA A 19 -29.16 -20.24 -14.89
C ALA A 19 -28.99 -19.67 -16.32
N ILE A 20 -27.77 -19.29 -16.71
CA ILE A 20 -27.48 -18.85 -18.08
C ILE A 20 -27.67 -20.02 -19.07
N GLU A 21 -27.20 -21.23 -18.73
CA GLU A 21 -27.35 -22.41 -19.57
C GLU A 21 -28.83 -22.84 -19.72
N GLU A 22 -29.64 -22.68 -18.68
CA GLU A 22 -31.09 -22.95 -18.70
C GLU A 22 -31.86 -22.07 -19.70
N LEU A 23 -31.36 -20.84 -19.95
CA LEU A 23 -31.91 -19.96 -21.00
C LEU A 23 -31.66 -20.48 -22.42
N LYS A 24 -30.84 -21.52 -22.59
CA LYS A 24 -30.47 -22.11 -23.89
C LYS A 24 -30.08 -21.07 -24.95
N PRO A 25 -29.19 -20.13 -24.66
CA PRO A 25 -28.81 -19.08 -25.60
C PRO A 25 -28.14 -19.71 -26.84
N LEU A 26 -28.39 -19.12 -28.00
CA LEU A 26 -27.74 -19.52 -29.27
C LEU A 26 -26.23 -19.33 -29.18
N PHE A 27 -25.80 -18.23 -28.55
CA PHE A 27 -24.39 -17.95 -28.22
C PHE A 27 -24.32 -16.98 -27.03
N THR A 28 -23.17 -16.94 -26.40
CA THR A 28 -22.90 -16.02 -25.27
C THR A 28 -21.65 -15.21 -25.56
N LEU A 29 -21.76 -13.89 -25.56
CA LEU A 29 -20.62 -12.97 -25.65
C LEU A 29 -20.13 -12.64 -24.22
N ARG A 30 -18.86 -12.87 -23.96
CA ARG A 30 -18.23 -12.60 -22.67
C ARG A 30 -17.26 -11.45 -22.79
N TYR A 31 -17.48 -10.41 -21.97
CA TYR A 31 -16.59 -9.25 -21.87
C TYR A 31 -15.92 -9.26 -20.50
N SER A 32 -14.61 -9.38 -20.46
CA SER A 32 -13.82 -9.31 -19.24
C SER A 32 -12.36 -9.02 -19.51
N ALA A 33 -11.71 -8.33 -18.62
CA ALA A 33 -10.26 -8.14 -18.62
C ALA A 33 -9.49 -9.39 -18.15
N THR A 34 -10.14 -10.26 -17.36
CA THR A 34 -9.49 -11.40 -16.68
C THR A 34 -10.32 -12.66 -16.85
N HIS A 35 -9.98 -13.50 -17.85
CA HIS A 35 -10.56 -14.83 -18.03
C HIS A 35 -9.64 -15.89 -17.42
N LYS A 36 -10.19 -16.82 -16.62
CA LYS A 36 -9.47 -18.01 -16.16
C LYS A 36 -9.37 -19.06 -17.24
N GLN A 37 -10.43 -19.22 -18.03
CA GLN A 37 -10.47 -20.15 -19.14
C GLN A 37 -10.83 -19.39 -20.41
N LEU A 38 -10.08 -19.64 -21.47
CA LEU A 38 -10.28 -19.03 -22.76
C LEU A 38 -11.12 -19.96 -23.65
N TYR A 39 -12.34 -19.52 -24.00
CA TYR A 39 -13.21 -20.20 -24.95
C TYR A 39 -13.37 -19.30 -26.16
N ASN A 40 -12.94 -19.77 -27.34
CA ASN A 40 -13.13 -19.07 -28.61
C ASN A 40 -12.87 -17.55 -28.51
N GLN A 41 -11.70 -17.18 -27.97
CA GLN A 41 -11.35 -15.79 -27.78
C GLN A 41 -11.25 -15.05 -29.10
N ILE A 42 -12.20 -14.14 -29.36
CA ILE A 42 -12.27 -13.36 -30.61
C ILE A 42 -11.33 -12.15 -30.53
N TYR A 43 -11.24 -11.50 -29.37
CA TYR A 43 -10.43 -10.31 -29.16
C TYR A 43 -9.76 -10.34 -27.80
N LYS A 44 -8.52 -9.86 -27.74
CA LYS A 44 -7.76 -9.70 -26.51
C LYS A 44 -7.11 -8.32 -26.47
N LEU A 45 -7.41 -7.58 -25.39
CA LEU A 45 -6.69 -6.35 -25.03
C LEU A 45 -6.34 -6.44 -23.55
N ASP A 46 -5.22 -7.07 -23.24
CA ASP A 46 -4.70 -7.07 -21.87
C ASP A 46 -3.93 -5.78 -21.58
N SER A 47 -3.51 -5.61 -20.33
CA SER A 47 -2.79 -4.42 -19.87
C SER A 47 -1.46 -4.21 -20.62
N TYR A 48 -0.79 -5.26 -21.03
CA TYR A 48 0.45 -5.19 -21.78
C TYR A 48 0.19 -4.73 -23.22
N ALA A 49 -0.80 -5.32 -23.92
CA ALA A 49 -1.19 -4.91 -25.25
C ALA A 49 -1.74 -3.46 -25.28
N ALA A 50 -2.48 -3.08 -24.24
CA ALA A 50 -2.96 -1.70 -24.07
C ALA A 50 -1.80 -0.72 -23.88
N TYR A 51 -0.79 -1.10 -23.10
CA TYR A 51 0.42 -0.30 -22.91
C TYR A 51 1.22 -0.14 -24.22
N GLN A 52 1.43 -1.22 -24.97
CA GLN A 52 2.13 -1.17 -26.26
C GLN A 52 1.41 -0.30 -27.32
N LYS A 53 0.10 -0.14 -27.18
CA LYS A 53 -0.72 0.71 -28.07
C LYS A 53 -0.93 2.12 -27.53
N ASP A 54 -0.21 2.53 -26.49
CA ASP A 54 -0.35 3.84 -25.83
C ASP A 54 -1.78 4.16 -25.35
N LEU A 55 -2.58 3.14 -25.06
CA LEU A 55 -3.97 3.30 -24.60
C LEU A 55 -4.07 3.49 -23.08
N VAL A 56 -3.01 3.19 -22.35
CA VAL A 56 -2.94 3.32 -20.88
C VAL A 56 -1.67 4.04 -20.46
N LYS A 57 -1.70 4.64 -19.26
CA LYS A 57 -0.54 5.32 -18.69
C LYS A 57 0.61 4.33 -18.45
N LYS A 58 1.85 4.78 -18.62
CA LYS A 58 3.03 4.03 -18.18
C LYS A 58 3.02 3.94 -16.64
N ILE A 59 3.16 2.73 -16.12
CA ILE A 59 3.30 2.48 -14.69
C ILE A 59 4.80 2.44 -14.34
N VAL A 60 5.21 3.29 -13.40
CA VAL A 60 6.55 3.27 -12.82
C VAL A 60 6.41 2.87 -11.35
N VAL A 61 7.08 1.81 -10.96
CA VAL A 61 7.10 1.34 -9.57
C VAL A 61 8.35 1.86 -8.89
N LYS A 62 8.17 2.58 -7.78
CA LYS A 62 9.26 2.96 -6.88
C LYS A 62 9.03 2.28 -5.54
N THR A 63 10.01 1.55 -5.06
CA THR A 63 9.95 0.88 -3.77
C THR A 63 10.99 1.50 -2.85
N VAL A 64 10.57 1.80 -1.62
CA VAL A 64 11.49 2.25 -0.58
C VAL A 64 12.13 0.99 0.02
N TYR A 65 13.41 0.81 -0.23
CA TYR A 65 14.21 -0.22 0.41
C TYR A 65 15.01 0.45 1.53
N GLY A 66 14.92 -0.09 2.73
CA GLY A 66 15.89 0.19 3.75
C GLY A 66 17.22 -0.43 3.32
N VAL A 67 18.22 0.37 3.09
CA VAL A 67 19.58 -0.14 2.90
C VAL A 67 20.12 -0.49 4.28
N ILE A 68 20.13 -1.77 4.61
CA ILE A 68 20.78 -2.25 5.81
C ILE A 68 22.28 -2.22 5.54
N PRO A 69 23.09 -1.48 6.33
CA PRO A 69 24.52 -1.49 6.18
C PRO A 69 25.07 -2.92 6.30
N LYS A 70 26.01 -3.30 5.43
CA LYS A 70 26.54 -4.68 5.40
C LYS A 70 27.37 -5.04 6.64
N ASP A 71 27.78 -4.06 7.39
CA ASP A 71 28.48 -4.15 8.68
C ASP A 71 27.53 -4.16 9.88
N TYR A 72 26.20 -3.99 9.65
CA TYR A 72 25.20 -4.12 10.68
C TYR A 72 24.91 -5.60 10.98
N PRO A 73 24.80 -6.02 12.24
CA PRO A 73 24.53 -7.42 12.63
C PRO A 73 23.03 -7.78 12.44
N TYR A 74 22.58 -7.74 11.20
CA TYR A 74 21.21 -8.01 10.84
C TYR A 74 20.81 -9.45 11.10
N VAL A 75 19.69 -9.65 11.81
CA VAL A 75 19.07 -10.96 12.04
C VAL A 75 17.58 -10.82 11.84
N ARG A 76 16.98 -11.67 11.03
CA ARG A 76 15.53 -11.76 10.84
C ARG A 76 15.02 -13.15 11.11
N TYR A 77 13.95 -13.28 11.89
CA TYR A 77 13.29 -14.55 12.15
C TYR A 77 12.20 -14.80 11.12
N LEU A 78 12.42 -15.74 10.19
CA LEU A 78 11.52 -15.98 9.05
C LEU A 78 10.43 -17.00 9.36
N ALA A 79 10.76 -18.12 10.02
CA ALA A 79 9.84 -19.20 10.26
C ALA A 79 10.30 -20.11 11.41
N PHE A 80 9.34 -20.75 12.06
CA PHE A 80 9.58 -21.93 12.88
C PHE A 80 9.36 -23.19 12.03
N THR A 81 10.34 -24.07 11.97
CA THR A 81 10.34 -25.23 11.07
C THR A 81 9.75 -26.47 11.74
N SER A 82 9.35 -27.48 10.94
CA SER A 82 8.79 -28.74 11.44
C SER A 82 9.77 -29.59 12.25
N ASP A 83 11.07 -29.38 12.08
CA ASP A 83 12.16 -30.02 12.82
C ASP A 83 12.59 -29.22 14.06
N LEU A 84 11.69 -28.39 14.58
CA LEU A 84 11.84 -27.59 15.80
C LEU A 84 12.99 -26.58 15.75
N LYS A 85 13.36 -26.11 14.56
CA LYS A 85 14.40 -25.08 14.36
C LYS A 85 13.80 -23.74 13.99
N ALA A 86 14.56 -22.67 14.21
CA ALA A 86 14.25 -21.37 13.68
C ALA A 86 14.91 -21.20 12.30
N LYS A 87 14.14 -20.74 11.31
CA LYS A 87 14.70 -20.26 10.04
C LYS A 87 14.99 -18.79 10.18
N ILE A 88 16.27 -18.42 10.07
CA ILE A 88 16.72 -17.02 10.17
C ILE A 88 17.35 -16.56 8.86
N GLU A 89 17.35 -15.26 8.64
CA GLU A 89 18.08 -14.58 7.57
C GLU A 89 19.13 -13.65 8.18
N ILE A 90 20.36 -13.77 7.76
CA ILE A 90 21.51 -12.95 8.17
C ILE A 90 22.36 -12.59 6.96
N PHE A 91 23.24 -11.60 7.10
CA PHE A 91 24.34 -11.44 6.15
C PHE A 91 25.32 -12.62 6.26
N SER A 92 25.76 -13.12 5.13
CA SER A 92 26.79 -14.16 5.06
C SER A 92 27.75 -13.86 3.92
N GLN A 93 29.04 -14.07 4.16
CA GLN A 93 30.09 -13.93 3.18
C GLN A 93 30.34 -15.28 2.49
N ASP A 94 30.43 -15.26 1.16
CA ASP A 94 30.86 -16.42 0.39
C ASP A 94 32.37 -16.52 0.32
N GLN A 95 32.90 -17.62 -0.28
CA GLN A 95 34.34 -17.84 -0.45
C GLN A 95 35.03 -16.75 -1.27
N GLY A 96 34.30 -16.00 -2.07
CA GLY A 96 34.77 -14.87 -2.86
C GLY A 96 34.71 -13.52 -2.14
N GLY A 97 34.37 -13.49 -0.86
CA GLY A 97 34.25 -12.26 -0.07
C GLY A 97 32.96 -11.45 -0.30
N THR A 98 32.03 -11.95 -1.09
CA THR A 98 30.77 -11.22 -1.37
C THR A 98 29.78 -11.43 -0.25
N ILE A 99 29.32 -10.31 0.37
CA ILE A 99 28.32 -10.32 1.45
C ILE A 99 26.91 -10.21 0.85
N ARG A 100 26.05 -11.20 1.19
CA ARG A 100 24.63 -11.29 0.76
C ARG A 100 23.77 -11.80 1.90
N PHE A 101 22.47 -11.57 1.81
CA PHE A 101 21.51 -12.24 2.68
C PHE A 101 21.48 -13.74 2.40
N LYS A 102 21.51 -14.54 3.46
CA LYS A 102 21.42 -16.00 3.41
C LYS A 102 20.55 -16.52 4.54
N THR A 103 19.78 -17.56 4.25
CA THR A 103 18.90 -18.19 5.24
C THR A 103 19.52 -19.45 5.82
N PHE A 104 19.33 -19.63 7.13
CA PHE A 104 19.83 -20.78 7.88
C PHE A 104 18.73 -21.34 8.79
N ASN A 105 18.71 -22.67 8.95
CA ASN A 105 17.92 -23.31 9.99
C ASN A 105 18.82 -23.50 11.23
N VAL A 106 18.44 -22.93 12.36
CA VAL A 106 19.27 -22.84 13.55
C VAL A 106 18.56 -23.43 14.77
N SER A 107 19.36 -24.03 15.67
CA SER A 107 18.97 -24.51 17.01
C SER A 107 19.61 -23.63 18.07
N GLY A 108 19.29 -23.87 19.34
CA GLY A 108 19.93 -23.19 20.46
C GLY A 108 21.46 -23.37 20.44
N GLY A 109 22.16 -22.33 20.81
CA GLY A 109 23.63 -22.30 20.81
C GLY A 109 24.29 -22.01 19.47
N ALA A 110 23.56 -21.97 18.34
CA ALA A 110 24.13 -21.71 17.03
C ALA A 110 24.84 -20.34 16.97
N SER A 111 26.12 -20.33 16.55
CA SER A 111 26.93 -19.12 16.37
C SER A 111 26.60 -18.43 15.03
N LEU A 112 26.20 -17.14 15.10
CA LEU A 112 25.94 -16.36 13.91
C LEU A 112 27.25 -15.95 13.20
N GLU A 113 28.35 -15.82 13.94
CA GLU A 113 29.67 -15.56 13.37
C GLU A 113 30.10 -16.70 12.43
N GLU A 114 29.98 -17.96 12.88
CA GLU A 114 30.29 -19.12 12.06
C GLU A 114 29.36 -19.23 10.84
N LEU A 115 28.04 -19.07 11.02
CA LEU A 115 27.05 -19.14 9.94
C LEU A 115 27.24 -18.03 8.91
N SER A 116 27.72 -16.87 9.34
CA SER A 116 27.97 -15.75 8.45
C SER A 116 29.24 -15.88 7.61
N GLY A 117 30.07 -16.88 7.89
CA GLY A 117 31.41 -17.01 7.26
C GLY A 117 32.49 -16.14 7.92
N GLY A 118 32.35 -15.87 9.22
CA GLY A 118 33.32 -15.13 10.03
C GLY A 118 33.14 -13.61 9.97
N LEU A 119 31.96 -13.09 9.64
CA LEU A 119 31.72 -11.65 9.63
C LEU A 119 31.80 -11.07 11.06
N SER A 120 32.64 -10.08 11.26
CA SER A 120 33.01 -9.50 12.56
C SER A 120 31.81 -8.84 13.30
N GLN A 121 30.81 -8.36 12.55
CA GLN A 121 29.60 -7.80 13.16
C GLN A 121 28.75 -8.83 13.93
N TYR A 122 28.90 -10.13 13.65
CA TYR A 122 28.23 -11.20 14.39
C TYR A 122 29.08 -11.80 15.51
N LYS A 123 30.22 -11.19 15.84
CA LYS A 123 31.03 -11.64 16.98
C LYS A 123 30.18 -11.63 18.25
N ASP A 124 30.24 -12.74 18.98
CA ASP A 124 29.46 -12.97 20.19
C ASP A 124 27.91 -13.08 19.98
N TYR A 125 27.42 -13.08 18.72
CA TYR A 125 26.01 -13.31 18.42
C TYR A 125 25.73 -14.82 18.32
N ARG A 126 24.76 -15.30 19.10
CA ARG A 126 24.30 -16.70 19.08
C ARG A 126 22.82 -16.82 19.39
N ILE A 127 22.19 -17.91 18.94
CA ILE A 127 20.84 -18.26 19.38
C ILE A 127 20.92 -18.68 20.85
N ALA A 128 20.22 -17.97 21.73
CA ALA A 128 20.38 -18.12 23.16
C ALA A 128 19.76 -19.41 23.72
N GLU A 129 18.58 -19.77 23.19
CA GLU A 129 17.79 -20.90 23.65
C GLU A 129 17.27 -21.72 22.47
N GLU A 130 16.81 -22.96 22.72
CA GLU A 130 16.11 -23.72 21.70
C GLU A 130 14.86 -22.98 21.22
N PRO A 131 14.71 -22.83 19.89
CA PRO A 131 13.56 -22.14 19.31
C PRO A 131 12.23 -22.78 19.72
N HIS A 132 11.23 -21.95 19.98
CA HIS A 132 9.91 -22.41 20.38
C HIS A 132 8.83 -21.69 19.57
N LYS A 133 7.78 -22.44 19.14
CA LYS A 133 6.73 -21.93 18.23
C LYS A 133 5.98 -20.70 18.76
N LEU A 134 5.78 -20.63 20.09
CA LEU A 134 4.96 -19.60 20.76
C LEU A 134 5.80 -18.55 21.51
N LYS A 135 7.12 -18.52 21.30
CA LYS A 135 8.01 -17.55 21.95
C LYS A 135 8.84 -16.83 20.91
N PRO A 136 9.23 -15.56 21.17
CA PRO A 136 10.22 -14.87 20.38
C PRO A 136 11.53 -15.67 20.31
N LEU A 137 12.23 -15.61 19.18
CA LEU A 137 13.56 -16.18 19.06
C LEU A 137 14.54 -15.32 19.85
N SER A 138 15.16 -15.91 20.87
CA SER A 138 16.12 -15.22 21.72
C SER A 138 17.51 -15.25 21.11
N VAL A 139 18.10 -14.07 20.89
CA VAL A 139 19.48 -13.90 20.38
C VAL A 139 20.33 -13.27 21.46
N ALA A 140 21.40 -13.97 21.85
CA ALA A 140 22.40 -13.47 22.77
C ALA A 140 23.47 -12.65 22.05
N THR A 141 23.93 -11.60 22.68
CA THR A 141 25.03 -10.73 22.24
C THR A 141 25.98 -10.45 23.38
N LYS A 142 27.07 -9.77 23.13
CA LYS A 142 27.97 -9.32 24.19
C LYS A 142 27.31 -8.39 25.22
N GLU A 143 26.27 -7.65 24.81
CA GLU A 143 25.60 -6.65 25.63
C GLU A 143 24.35 -7.19 26.33
N GLY A 144 23.94 -8.42 26.03
CA GLY A 144 22.73 -9.05 26.60
C GLY A 144 21.94 -9.87 25.58
N PHE A 145 20.63 -9.87 25.71
CA PHE A 145 19.73 -10.65 24.87
C PHE A 145 18.69 -9.75 24.23
N PHE A 146 18.24 -10.09 23.02
CA PHE A 146 17.03 -9.52 22.43
C PHE A 146 16.16 -10.63 21.83
N GLY A 147 14.84 -10.41 21.82
CA GLY A 147 13.86 -11.32 21.25
C GLY A 147 13.40 -10.86 19.87
N LEU A 148 13.27 -11.78 18.93
CA LEU A 148 12.70 -11.54 17.62
C LEU A 148 11.36 -12.27 17.48
N GLU A 149 10.30 -11.52 17.22
CA GLU A 149 9.01 -12.09 16.85
C GLU A 149 9.09 -12.70 15.43
N LEU A 150 8.21 -13.66 15.16
CA LEU A 150 8.13 -14.30 13.85
C LEU A 150 7.85 -13.27 12.74
N GLY A 151 8.68 -13.25 11.71
CA GLY A 151 8.62 -12.29 10.61
C GLY A 151 9.38 -10.99 10.83
N HIS A 152 9.88 -10.72 12.06
CA HIS A 152 10.57 -9.49 12.45
C HIS A 152 12.09 -9.61 12.40
N SER A 153 12.78 -8.47 12.36
CA SER A 153 14.24 -8.36 12.39
C SER A 153 14.69 -7.41 13.50
N ASN A 154 15.98 -7.50 13.87
CA ASN A 154 16.59 -6.53 14.79
C ASN A 154 16.92 -5.17 14.13
N HIS A 155 16.76 -5.07 12.82
CA HIS A 155 16.82 -3.81 12.09
C HIS A 155 15.43 -3.50 11.54
N GLU A 156 14.54 -3.12 12.40
CA GLU A 156 13.34 -2.44 11.98
C GLU A 156 13.77 -0.99 11.71
N ILE A 157 13.82 -0.60 10.42
CA ILE A 157 13.60 0.81 10.10
C ILE A 157 12.30 1.13 10.83
N GLU A 158 12.33 2.12 11.74
CA GLU A 158 11.11 2.52 12.42
C GLU A 158 10.03 2.59 11.38
N LYS A 159 8.92 1.85 11.56
CA LYS A 159 7.83 1.77 10.58
C LYS A 159 7.45 3.16 10.08
N ASN A 160 7.57 4.13 10.97
CA ASN A 160 7.30 5.54 10.75
C ASN A 160 8.28 6.22 9.80
N GLU A 161 9.55 5.85 9.80
CA GLU A 161 10.53 6.43 8.88
C GLU A 161 10.31 5.92 7.45
N ALA A 162 10.00 4.65 7.27
CA ALA A 162 9.65 4.11 5.95
C ALA A 162 8.38 4.77 5.40
N VAL A 163 7.34 4.91 6.23
CA VAL A 163 6.10 5.61 5.87
C VAL A 163 6.37 7.08 5.56
N ARG A 164 7.20 7.75 6.36
CA ARG A 164 7.59 9.15 6.13
C ARG A 164 8.27 9.32 4.76
N ILE A 165 9.19 8.43 4.42
CA ILE A 165 9.86 8.43 3.10
C ILE A 165 8.84 8.19 1.98
N GLN A 166 7.93 7.23 2.13
CA GLN A 166 6.89 6.95 1.13
C GLN A 166 5.98 8.16 0.91
N ILE A 167 5.50 8.79 1.99
CA ILE A 167 4.66 9.99 1.92
C ILE A 167 5.42 11.15 1.26
N ARG A 168 6.66 11.39 1.66
CA ARG A 168 7.53 12.44 1.05
C ARG A 168 7.68 12.24 -0.45
N LEU A 169 8.00 11.01 -0.87
CA LEU A 169 8.15 10.67 -2.29
C LEU A 169 6.82 10.83 -3.06
N ALA A 170 5.69 10.45 -2.48
CA ALA A 170 4.40 10.61 -3.10
C ALA A 170 4.04 12.09 -3.29
N ILE A 171 4.32 12.95 -2.29
CA ILE A 171 4.14 14.41 -2.39
C ILE A 171 5.04 14.99 -3.49
N GLN A 172 6.33 14.66 -3.48
CA GLN A 172 7.27 15.12 -4.52
C GLN A 172 6.84 14.70 -5.93
N ASN A 173 6.40 13.45 -6.09
CA ASN A 173 5.93 12.97 -7.39
C ASN A 173 4.63 13.65 -7.83
N HIS A 174 3.72 13.92 -6.91
CA HIS A 174 2.49 14.67 -7.22
C HIS A 174 2.82 16.02 -7.85
N PHE A 175 3.62 16.84 -7.16
CA PHE A 175 3.99 18.16 -7.65
C PHE A 175 4.81 18.10 -8.95
N THR A 176 5.79 17.21 -9.02
CA THR A 176 6.59 16.99 -10.24
C THR A 176 5.69 16.60 -11.41
N LYS A 177 4.73 15.71 -11.20
CA LYS A 177 3.78 15.28 -12.23
C LYS A 177 2.89 16.44 -12.68
N GLN A 178 2.31 17.18 -11.74
CA GLN A 178 1.46 18.33 -12.05
C GLN A 178 2.22 19.40 -12.86
N LEU A 179 3.42 19.75 -12.42
CA LEU A 179 4.26 20.72 -13.13
C LEU A 179 4.62 20.23 -14.54
N ASN A 180 4.94 18.95 -14.72
CA ASN A 180 5.23 18.39 -16.04
C ASN A 180 4.01 18.42 -16.97
N ILE A 181 2.82 18.17 -16.43
CA ILE A 181 1.55 18.28 -17.16
C ILE A 181 1.34 19.72 -17.64
N ILE A 182 1.52 20.70 -16.74
CA ILE A 182 1.39 22.12 -17.05
C ILE A 182 2.40 22.53 -18.13
N ARG A 183 3.67 22.17 -17.97
CA ARG A 183 4.74 22.45 -18.94
C ARG A 183 4.48 21.84 -20.32
N SER A 184 3.72 20.74 -20.39
CA SER A 184 3.28 20.15 -21.66
C SER A 184 2.07 20.87 -22.31
N GLY A 185 1.60 21.97 -21.75
CA GLY A 185 0.46 22.74 -22.23
C GLY A 185 -0.91 22.11 -21.92
N ARG A 186 -0.95 21.04 -21.12
CA ARG A 186 -2.20 20.34 -20.80
C ARG A 186 -2.81 20.89 -19.51
N LYS A 187 -4.13 21.07 -19.50
CA LYS A 187 -4.90 21.50 -18.32
C LYS A 187 -5.53 20.27 -17.63
N ILE A 188 -4.70 19.42 -17.07
CA ILE A 188 -5.14 18.21 -16.37
C ILE A 188 -4.64 18.30 -14.93
N LYS A 189 -5.55 18.22 -13.96
CA LYS A 189 -5.23 18.19 -12.54
C LYS A 189 -4.77 16.77 -12.16
N ALA A 190 -3.63 16.65 -11.48
CA ALA A 190 -3.16 15.39 -10.96
C ALA A 190 -3.80 15.11 -9.59
N LEU A 191 -4.12 13.85 -9.31
CA LEU A 191 -4.56 13.34 -8.01
C LEU A 191 -3.58 12.29 -7.51
N THR A 192 -3.43 12.20 -6.20
CA THR A 192 -2.63 11.19 -5.51
C THR A 192 -3.52 10.40 -4.55
N LEU A 193 -3.45 9.08 -4.64
CA LEU A 193 -4.20 8.16 -3.79
C LEU A 193 -3.26 7.37 -2.88
N PHE A 194 -3.51 7.44 -1.57
CA PHE A 194 -2.86 6.64 -0.56
C PHE A 194 -3.76 5.49 -0.14
N PHE A 195 -3.30 4.26 -0.31
CA PHE A 195 -3.90 3.09 0.32
C PHE A 195 -3.24 2.84 1.67
N ILE A 196 -4.04 2.77 2.71
CA ILE A 196 -3.58 2.57 4.08
C ILE A 196 -3.95 1.18 4.60
N ASP A 197 -3.22 0.72 5.60
CA ASP A 197 -3.42 -0.57 6.26
C ASP A 197 -4.44 -0.52 7.41
N ALA A 198 -4.62 0.65 8.04
CA ALA A 198 -5.59 0.85 9.11
C ALA A 198 -6.13 2.29 9.12
N VAL A 199 -7.41 2.45 9.42
CA VAL A 199 -8.10 3.75 9.40
C VAL A 199 -7.62 4.67 10.51
N ASP A 200 -7.30 4.13 11.69
CA ASP A 200 -6.77 4.87 12.84
C ASP A 200 -5.45 5.61 12.54
N LYS A 201 -4.68 5.11 11.56
CA LYS A 201 -3.46 5.77 11.09
C LYS A 201 -3.69 7.11 10.40
N VAL A 202 -4.90 7.35 9.92
CA VAL A 202 -5.29 8.62 9.29
C VAL A 202 -6.31 9.35 10.16
N ARG A 203 -7.34 8.66 10.64
CA ARG A 203 -8.36 9.18 11.52
C ARG A 203 -8.36 8.41 12.84
N ASP A 204 -7.95 9.06 13.89
CA ASP A 204 -7.90 8.51 15.25
C ASP A 204 -8.87 9.28 16.15
N ASP A 205 -10.05 8.72 16.36
CA ASP A 205 -11.10 9.32 17.19
C ASP A 205 -10.71 9.34 18.69
N SER A 206 -9.65 8.63 19.11
CA SER A 206 -9.08 8.70 20.45
C SER A 206 -8.10 9.85 20.64
N ALA A 207 -7.57 10.40 19.55
CA ALA A 207 -6.66 11.54 19.60
C ALA A 207 -7.43 12.87 19.77
N PRO A 208 -6.92 13.83 20.55
CA PRO A 208 -7.60 15.11 20.80
C PRO A 208 -7.90 15.92 19.54
N ASP A 209 -7.11 15.74 18.50
CA ASP A 209 -7.24 16.44 17.22
C ASP A 209 -7.85 15.56 16.11
N GLY A 210 -8.29 14.34 16.45
CA GLY A 210 -8.90 13.38 15.52
C GLY A 210 -7.97 12.88 14.41
N ARG A 211 -6.65 13.18 14.48
CA ARG A 211 -5.68 12.84 13.43
C ARG A 211 -4.82 11.65 13.82
N GLY A 212 -4.74 10.69 12.91
CA GLY A 212 -3.84 9.56 13.03
C GLY A 212 -2.40 9.93 12.63
N GLU A 213 -1.50 8.99 12.84
CA GLU A 213 -0.06 9.15 12.65
C GLU A 213 0.32 9.47 11.20
N TYR A 214 -0.24 8.74 10.21
CA TYR A 214 0.08 8.98 8.78
C TYR A 214 -0.34 10.36 8.33
N LEU A 215 -1.45 10.87 8.87
CA LEU A 215 -1.92 12.20 8.53
C LEU A 215 -1.02 13.29 9.11
N ARG A 216 -0.50 13.10 10.34
CA ARG A 216 0.50 14.01 10.93
C ARG A 216 1.79 14.02 10.13
N ILE A 217 2.29 12.84 9.75
CA ILE A 217 3.47 12.72 8.89
C ILE A 217 3.24 13.42 7.55
N PHE A 218 2.06 13.22 6.94
CA PHE A 218 1.71 13.90 5.70
C PHE A 218 1.72 15.42 5.86
N ASP A 219 1.07 15.94 6.90
CA ASP A 219 1.00 17.39 7.15
C ASP A 219 2.39 18.01 7.32
N GLU A 220 3.30 17.32 8.02
CA GLU A 220 4.68 17.76 8.20
C GLU A 220 5.47 17.76 6.87
N GLU A 221 5.44 16.65 6.12
CA GLU A 221 6.19 16.52 4.89
C GLU A 221 5.62 17.43 3.78
N TYR A 222 4.30 17.61 3.74
CA TYR A 222 3.63 18.55 2.84
C TYR A 222 4.06 19.98 3.11
N LYS A 223 4.01 20.44 4.38
CA LYS A 223 4.45 21.78 4.78
C LYS A 223 5.92 22.01 4.44
N LYS A 224 6.79 21.04 4.71
CA LYS A 224 8.21 21.12 4.32
C LYS A 224 8.38 21.32 2.82
N TYR A 225 7.64 20.54 2.00
CA TYR A 225 7.70 20.67 0.55
C TYR A 225 7.25 22.04 0.08
N VAL A 226 6.08 22.48 0.51
CA VAL A 226 5.49 23.78 0.14
C VAL A 226 6.42 24.93 0.54
N THR A 227 6.96 24.94 1.77
CA THR A 227 7.89 25.97 2.24
C THR A 227 9.14 26.05 1.36
N THR A 228 9.68 24.87 0.95
CA THR A 228 10.89 24.83 0.12
C THR A 228 10.63 25.27 -1.32
N HIS A 229 9.41 25.07 -1.84
CA HIS A 229 9.05 25.31 -3.25
C HIS A 229 8.05 26.47 -3.43
N THR A 230 7.90 27.33 -2.43
CA THR A 230 6.92 28.43 -2.42
C THR A 230 6.94 29.28 -3.68
N HIS A 231 8.12 29.65 -4.17
CA HIS A 231 8.28 30.46 -5.38
C HIS A 231 7.70 29.78 -6.63
N GLU A 232 7.99 28.51 -6.84
CA GLU A 232 7.49 27.74 -8.00
C GLU A 232 5.98 27.54 -7.92
N LEU A 233 5.46 27.27 -6.72
CA LEU A 233 4.02 27.12 -6.51
C LEU A 233 3.25 28.40 -6.69
N GLU A 234 3.78 29.54 -6.21
CA GLU A 234 3.15 30.85 -6.40
C GLU A 234 3.11 31.28 -7.87
N MET A 235 4.16 30.98 -8.63
CA MET A 235 4.16 31.23 -10.08
C MET A 235 3.11 30.41 -10.83
N ASN A 236 2.68 29.27 -10.28
CA ASN A 236 1.72 28.35 -10.88
C ASN A 236 0.44 28.22 -10.04
N LYS A 237 0.10 29.20 -9.20
CA LYS A 237 -0.98 29.11 -8.21
C LYS A 237 -2.37 28.81 -8.80
N GLU A 238 -2.61 29.12 -10.05
CA GLU A 238 -3.86 28.77 -10.74
C GLU A 238 -4.09 27.26 -10.86
N TYR A 239 -3.00 26.46 -10.79
CA TYR A 239 -3.03 25.01 -10.85
C TYR A 239 -2.90 24.35 -9.47
N PHE A 240 -2.65 25.13 -8.42
CA PHE A 240 -2.50 24.70 -7.05
C PHE A 240 -3.37 25.52 -6.09
N PRO A 241 -4.71 25.45 -6.23
CA PRO A 241 -5.59 26.25 -5.39
C PRO A 241 -5.39 25.89 -3.93
N ASP A 242 -5.37 26.91 -3.09
CA ASP A 242 -5.25 26.82 -1.63
C ASP A 242 -4.09 25.93 -1.12
N TYR A 243 -3.00 25.86 -1.88
CA TYR A 243 -1.87 24.95 -1.59
C TYR A 243 -1.20 25.20 -0.22
N MET A 244 -1.36 26.38 0.37
CA MET A 244 -0.86 26.69 1.71
C MET A 244 -1.68 26.02 2.81
N ASN A 245 -2.93 25.68 2.53
CA ASN A 245 -3.85 25.06 3.49
C ASN A 245 -3.81 23.54 3.35
N VAL A 246 -2.98 22.88 4.16
CA VAL A 246 -2.82 21.43 4.12
C VAL A 246 -4.13 20.67 4.33
N GLN A 247 -5.09 21.23 5.07
CA GLN A 247 -6.37 20.57 5.34
C GLN A 247 -7.29 20.59 4.10
N ALA A 248 -7.20 21.63 3.27
CA ALA A 248 -7.99 21.74 2.06
C ALA A 248 -7.55 20.77 0.95
N VAL A 249 -6.25 20.45 0.90
CA VAL A 249 -5.67 19.65 -0.18
C VAL A 249 -5.77 18.15 0.04
N ARG A 250 -6.23 17.68 1.22
CA ARG A 250 -6.29 16.26 1.56
C ARG A 250 -7.61 15.84 2.19
N GLU A 251 -8.04 14.60 1.95
CA GLU A 251 -9.22 14.02 2.56
C GLU A 251 -9.08 12.51 2.71
N GLY A 252 -9.82 11.93 3.66
CA GLY A 252 -9.92 10.49 3.90
C GLY A 252 -11.26 9.93 3.45
N TYR A 253 -11.23 8.82 2.70
CA TYR A 253 -12.41 8.06 2.34
C TYR A 253 -12.37 6.66 2.96
N PHE A 254 -13.25 6.42 3.94
CA PHE A 254 -13.28 5.19 4.72
C PHE A 254 -14.69 4.64 4.84
N ALA A 255 -14.82 3.31 4.97
CA ALA A 255 -16.07 2.67 5.34
C ALA A 255 -16.48 3.08 6.76
N ARG A 256 -17.80 3.09 7.04
CA ARG A 256 -18.34 3.52 8.33
C ARG A 256 -19.27 2.49 8.91
N ASP A 257 -19.25 2.37 10.24
CA ASP A 257 -20.19 1.54 10.97
C ASP A 257 -21.57 2.22 11.14
N LYS A 258 -22.53 1.49 11.76
CA LYS A 258 -23.87 2.00 12.05
C LYS A 258 -23.89 3.18 13.03
N LYS A 259 -22.78 3.41 13.75
CA LYS A 259 -22.58 4.54 14.67
C LYS A 259 -21.81 5.67 14.01
N ASN A 260 -21.49 5.53 12.72
CA ASN A 260 -20.77 6.50 11.91
C ASN A 260 -19.26 6.63 12.22
N ASN A 261 -18.67 5.67 12.94
CA ASN A 261 -17.23 5.62 13.12
C ASN A 261 -16.56 5.08 11.85
N ALA A 262 -15.42 5.63 11.50
CA ALA A 262 -14.60 5.06 10.43
C ALA A 262 -14.05 3.70 10.90
N VAL A 263 -14.22 2.65 10.09
CA VAL A 263 -13.86 1.28 10.47
C VAL A 263 -12.97 0.62 9.45
N ASP A 264 -12.10 -0.26 9.96
CA ASP A 264 -11.37 -1.22 9.17
C ASP A 264 -12.31 -2.35 8.75
N VAL A 265 -12.49 -2.54 7.46
CA VAL A 265 -13.21 -3.71 6.95
C VAL A 265 -12.17 -4.81 6.72
N GLU A 266 -11.95 -5.65 7.73
CA GLU A 266 -11.23 -6.90 7.58
C GLU A 266 -12.14 -7.92 6.88
N GLY A 267 -11.74 -8.36 5.69
CA GLY A 267 -12.41 -9.42 4.96
C GLY A 267 -13.76 -9.00 4.40
N TRP A 268 -13.75 -8.31 3.28
CA TRP A 268 -14.95 -8.16 2.46
C TRP A 268 -15.47 -9.53 2.05
N ASP A 269 -16.49 -10.02 2.75
CA ASP A 269 -17.34 -11.08 2.25
C ASP A 269 -18.33 -10.44 1.27
N SER A 270 -18.30 -10.88 0.03
CA SER A 270 -19.15 -10.41 -1.08
C SER A 270 -20.66 -10.65 -0.87
N SER A 271 -21.07 -11.01 0.35
CA SER A 271 -22.46 -11.25 0.76
C SER A 271 -23.10 -10.06 1.49
N VAL A 272 -22.38 -8.97 1.75
CA VAL A 272 -22.97 -7.76 2.35
C VAL A 272 -23.55 -6.91 1.23
N ASP A 273 -24.87 -6.82 1.18
CA ASP A 273 -25.64 -6.06 0.22
C ASP A 273 -25.38 -4.54 0.40
N ASP A 274 -25.07 -3.86 -0.70
CA ASP A 274 -24.73 -2.42 -0.79
C ASP A 274 -25.87 -1.50 -0.27
N SER A 275 -27.03 -2.08 0.02
CA SER A 275 -28.24 -1.36 0.47
C SER A 275 -28.24 -0.96 1.95
N ASP A 276 -27.34 -1.49 2.79
CA ASP A 276 -27.34 -1.27 4.24
C ASP A 276 -26.39 -0.18 4.75
N VAL A 277 -25.61 0.46 3.85
CA VAL A 277 -24.75 1.60 4.21
C VAL A 277 -25.57 2.89 4.21
N LYS A 278 -26.46 3.05 5.20
CA LYS A 278 -27.12 4.34 5.44
C LYS A 278 -26.22 5.28 6.23
N LEU A 279 -25.70 6.27 5.53
CA LEU A 279 -24.98 7.42 6.07
C LEU A 279 -25.91 8.28 6.93
N LYS A 280 -25.63 8.42 8.24
CA LYS A 280 -26.28 9.40 9.11
C LYS A 280 -25.26 10.44 9.57
N ALA A 281 -25.56 11.70 9.24
CA ALA A 281 -24.73 12.88 9.46
C ALA A 281 -25.00 13.58 10.80
N LYS A 282 -23.94 14.07 11.44
CA LYS A 282 -23.91 15.37 12.12
C LYS A 282 -22.47 15.75 12.47
N SER A 283 -22.05 16.96 12.17
CA SER A 283 -20.72 17.58 12.17
C SER A 283 -19.80 17.09 11.04
N GLN A 284 -20.27 16.92 9.97
CA GLN A 284 -20.07 16.01 8.90
C GLN A 284 -20.07 16.70 7.53
N GLU A 285 -20.32 18.00 7.49
CA GLU A 285 -20.39 18.75 6.22
C GLU A 285 -19.10 18.65 5.41
N ASP A 286 -17.93 18.70 6.09
CA ASP A 286 -16.64 18.62 5.39
C ASP A 286 -16.31 17.18 4.96
N ILE A 287 -16.68 16.17 5.75
CA ILE A 287 -16.42 14.77 5.42
C ILE A 287 -17.38 14.30 4.35
N ASP A 288 -18.66 14.70 4.43
CA ASP A 288 -19.65 14.40 3.42
C ASP A 288 -19.34 15.11 2.10
N ARG A 289 -18.72 16.31 2.17
CA ARG A 289 -18.19 17.01 1.01
C ARG A 289 -17.07 16.21 0.34
N GLY A 290 -16.08 15.73 1.10
CA GLY A 290 -14.97 14.94 0.57
C GLY A 290 -15.44 13.63 -0.06
N ILE A 291 -16.36 12.92 0.58
CA ILE A 291 -16.96 11.69 0.05
C ILE A 291 -17.77 11.98 -1.22
N SER A 292 -18.61 13.01 -1.21
CA SER A 292 -19.40 13.42 -2.37
C SER A 292 -18.53 13.82 -3.56
N LEU A 293 -17.43 14.56 -3.32
CA LEU A 293 -16.43 14.91 -4.34
C LEU A 293 -15.77 13.66 -4.95
N ILE A 294 -15.39 12.70 -4.12
CA ILE A 294 -14.70 11.50 -4.58
C ILE A 294 -15.62 10.59 -5.37
N LEU A 295 -16.86 10.37 -4.92
CA LEU A 295 -17.79 9.41 -5.51
C LEU A 295 -18.70 9.99 -6.58
N GLU A 296 -19.31 11.13 -6.30
CA GLU A 296 -20.43 11.67 -7.07
C GLU A 296 -20.05 12.84 -7.97
N LYS A 297 -19.15 13.71 -7.47
CA LYS A 297 -18.77 14.95 -8.16
C LYS A 297 -17.37 14.87 -8.76
N LYS A 298 -17.12 13.80 -9.51
CA LYS A 298 -15.80 13.55 -10.12
C LYS A 298 -15.30 14.72 -10.97
N ASP A 299 -16.20 15.41 -11.68
CA ASP A 299 -15.84 16.57 -12.52
C ASP A 299 -15.40 17.78 -11.68
N GLU A 300 -16.01 17.98 -10.50
CA GLU A 300 -15.62 19.02 -9.56
C GLU A 300 -14.25 18.70 -8.95
N LEU A 301 -14.01 17.44 -8.57
CA LEU A 301 -12.75 16.96 -8.01
C LEU A 301 -11.56 17.20 -8.97
N ILE A 302 -11.75 17.01 -10.27
CA ILE A 302 -10.70 17.22 -11.27
C ILE A 302 -10.55 18.68 -11.72
N SER A 303 -11.40 19.58 -11.23
CA SER A 303 -11.31 21.01 -11.50
C SER A 303 -10.15 21.65 -10.73
N PHE A 304 -9.47 22.63 -11.32
CA PHE A 304 -8.49 23.46 -10.61
C PHE A 304 -9.10 24.46 -9.63
N LYS A 305 -10.42 24.53 -9.51
CA LYS A 305 -11.09 25.30 -8.45
C LYS A 305 -11.18 24.55 -7.13
N GLU A 306 -11.13 23.24 -7.19
CA GLU A 306 -11.15 22.37 -6.02
C GLU A 306 -9.72 22.09 -5.54
N PRO A 307 -9.35 22.41 -4.28
CA PRO A 307 -7.99 22.19 -3.77
C PRO A 307 -7.67 20.73 -3.49
N LEU A 308 -8.67 19.87 -3.21
CA LEU A 308 -8.44 18.45 -2.88
C LEU A 308 -7.63 17.75 -3.96
N ALA A 309 -6.47 17.22 -3.60
CA ALA A 309 -5.53 16.54 -4.49
C ALA A 309 -4.97 15.25 -3.93
N PHE A 310 -5.01 15.04 -2.60
CA PHE A 310 -4.49 13.88 -1.90
C PHE A 310 -5.63 13.15 -1.18
N ILE A 311 -5.84 11.89 -1.53
CA ILE A 311 -6.94 11.07 -1.02
C ILE A 311 -6.36 9.89 -0.27
N PHE A 312 -6.82 9.66 0.98
CA PHE A 312 -6.48 8.48 1.76
C PHE A 312 -7.65 7.51 1.74
N SER A 313 -7.39 6.23 1.46
CA SER A 313 -8.42 5.21 1.45
C SER A 313 -7.90 3.90 2.03
N HIS A 314 -8.72 3.24 2.83
CA HIS A 314 -8.45 1.88 3.29
C HIS A 314 -8.93 0.87 2.23
N SER A 315 -10.08 0.26 2.38
CA SER A 315 -10.59 -0.74 1.43
C SER A 315 -11.63 -0.21 0.45
N ALA A 316 -12.23 0.94 0.77
CA ALA A 316 -13.45 1.42 0.11
C ALA A 316 -13.30 1.78 -1.38
N LEU A 317 -12.09 2.10 -1.86
CA LEU A 317 -11.83 2.43 -3.27
C LEU A 317 -11.16 1.29 -4.06
N ARG A 318 -11.17 0.05 -3.55
CA ARG A 318 -10.47 -1.06 -4.22
C ARG A 318 -11.15 -1.56 -5.48
N GLU A 319 -12.49 -1.55 -5.53
CA GLU A 319 -13.25 -2.05 -6.67
C GLU A 319 -14.13 -0.95 -7.26
N GLY A 320 -14.02 -0.73 -8.57
CA GLY A 320 -14.95 0.10 -9.34
C GLY A 320 -14.74 1.61 -9.28
N TRP A 321 -13.83 2.14 -8.45
CA TRP A 321 -13.51 3.55 -8.52
C TRP A 321 -12.47 3.82 -9.60
N ASP A 322 -12.87 4.55 -10.61
CA ASP A 322 -12.05 4.97 -11.74
C ASP A 322 -11.99 6.49 -11.81
N ASN A 323 -10.82 7.06 -11.66
CA ASN A 323 -10.58 8.45 -11.96
C ASN A 323 -9.30 8.57 -12.81
N PRO A 324 -9.43 9.03 -14.06
CA PRO A 324 -8.29 9.09 -14.98
C PRO A 324 -7.21 10.09 -14.53
N ASN A 325 -7.52 10.95 -13.58
CA ASN A 325 -6.61 11.97 -13.08
C ASN A 325 -5.74 11.46 -11.91
N VAL A 326 -5.91 10.23 -11.45
CA VAL A 326 -4.97 9.61 -10.50
C VAL A 326 -3.69 9.26 -11.23
N PHE A 327 -2.60 9.92 -10.86
CA PHE A 327 -1.27 9.72 -11.43
C PHE A 327 -0.28 9.11 -10.43
N THR A 328 -0.58 9.18 -9.14
CA THR A 328 0.25 8.61 -8.08
C THR A 328 -0.59 7.71 -7.18
N LEU A 329 -0.15 6.47 -7.02
CA LEU A 329 -0.70 5.51 -6.06
C LEU A 329 0.39 5.17 -5.06
N CYS A 330 0.12 5.31 -3.77
CA CYS A 330 1.06 4.98 -2.71
C CYS A 330 0.41 4.05 -1.69
N THR A 331 0.98 2.87 -1.46
CA THR A 331 0.51 1.94 -0.45
C THR A 331 1.33 2.12 0.82
N LEU A 332 0.69 2.66 1.86
CA LEU A 332 1.28 2.89 3.18
C LEU A 332 1.05 1.66 4.06
N LYS A 333 1.99 0.75 4.06
CA LYS A 333 2.04 -0.39 4.99
C LYS A 333 3.49 -0.84 5.13
N ALA A 334 3.80 -1.55 6.20
CA ALA A 334 5.10 -2.18 6.36
C ALA A 334 5.38 -3.10 5.15
N GLY A 335 6.43 -2.79 4.38
CA GLY A 335 6.76 -3.51 3.14
C GLY A 335 5.91 -3.14 1.91
N GLY A 336 5.16 -2.03 1.95
CA GLY A 336 4.41 -1.51 0.81
C GLY A 336 5.28 -0.78 -0.22
N GLY A 337 4.78 -0.69 -1.46
CA GLY A 337 5.39 0.07 -2.56
C GLY A 337 4.54 1.26 -2.98
N CYS A 338 5.17 2.27 -3.57
CA CYS A 338 4.46 3.35 -4.25
C CYS A 338 4.54 3.12 -5.77
N PHE A 339 3.42 3.35 -6.46
CA PHE A 339 3.30 3.25 -7.91
C PHE A 339 3.08 4.64 -8.49
N PHE A 340 3.79 4.99 -9.52
CA PHE A 340 3.80 6.32 -10.13
C PHE A 340 3.59 6.27 -11.63
#